data_6860268fbf0485454d31421e15de1dbc
#
_entry.id   6860268fbf0485454d31421e15de1dbc
#
_cell.length_a   1.000
_cell.length_b   1.000
_cell.length_c   1.000
_cell.angle_alpha   90.00
_cell.angle_beta   90.00
_cell.angle_gamma   90.00
#
_symmetry.space_group_name_H-M   'P 1'
#
loop_
_entity.id
_entity.type
_entity.pdbx_description
1 polymer ?
#
loop_
_entity_poly.entity_id
_entity_poly.type
_entity_poly.pdbx_seq_one_letter_code
_entity_poly.pdbx_strand_id
1 'polypeptide(L)'
;MHVADPAANVTEIMDTVTKLSAESVAIAVFPELCLTGYQIDDLFLQDAVLDSALEAIEALRQASTDVFPVIVVGAPLRRGNRLYNCAVVVHRGRVLGVVPKSYLPNYREFYEKRHFAAGAGTTGTINLAHRQKCHPTPGAISANAPSVNTPLGALPVSTSADAPSTRSSATDTPPAGTSSTSATDSAATAVPFGTDLLFQAVDLPDLTFHVEVCEDLWVPVAPSSRAALAGSTVEVNLSGSPITVGRSRQRHDLCKVTSAKNLQAYVYAAAGAGESSTDLSWDGQAMIYENGALLATTERFSRQPGYCIADVDLDLLRQERLRQGSFDDNALTQPAGTLEQPAGGQWRVTTFTLDPPHDDIGLRREVDRFPFVPNDPAQLAQDCYEAYNIQV
;
A
#
# COMPACT_ATOMS: atom_id res chain seq x y z
N MET A 1 15.61 8.94 2.97
CA MET A 1 14.76 8.35 4.03
C MET A 1 15.48 8.41 5.36
N HIS A 2 14.74 8.59 6.47
CA HIS A 2 15.23 8.64 7.85
C HIS A 2 14.62 7.50 8.66
N VAL A 3 15.46 6.63 9.21
CA VAL A 3 15.01 5.43 9.95
C VAL A 3 14.28 5.85 11.23
N ALA A 4 13.06 5.34 11.43
CA ALA A 4 12.18 5.62 12.56
C ALA A 4 11.84 7.12 12.78
N ASP A 5 11.92 7.94 11.72
CA ASP A 5 11.56 9.36 11.76
C ASP A 5 10.47 9.68 10.72
N PRO A 6 9.18 9.36 10.99
CA PRO A 6 8.09 9.60 10.07
C PRO A 6 7.89 11.06 9.67
N ALA A 7 8.20 12.02 10.56
CA ALA A 7 8.03 13.44 10.28
C ALA A 7 9.04 13.94 9.23
N ALA A 8 10.32 13.54 9.36
CA ALA A 8 11.33 13.85 8.35
C ALA A 8 11.01 13.17 7.01
N ASN A 9 10.53 11.93 7.04
CA ASN A 9 10.15 11.18 5.83
C ASN A 9 8.98 11.84 5.08
N VAL A 10 7.96 12.34 5.77
CA VAL A 10 6.87 13.11 5.13
C VAL A 10 7.39 14.36 4.44
N THR A 11 8.34 15.06 5.05
CA THR A 11 8.95 16.26 4.45
C THR A 11 9.63 15.90 3.11
N GLU A 12 10.48 14.87 3.07
CA GLU A 12 11.14 14.43 1.84
C GLU A 12 10.14 13.92 0.78
N ILE A 13 9.10 13.20 1.22
CA ILE A 13 8.02 12.74 0.33
C ILE A 13 7.32 13.94 -0.30
N MET A 14 6.94 14.95 0.48
CA MET A 14 6.23 16.12 -0.02
C MET A 14 7.10 17.01 -0.92
N ASP A 15 8.39 17.11 -0.65
CA ASP A 15 9.35 17.77 -1.55
C ASP A 15 9.39 17.09 -2.93
N THR A 16 9.34 15.76 -2.95
CA THR A 16 9.28 14.98 -4.19
C THR A 16 7.92 15.13 -4.86
N VAL A 17 6.83 14.99 -4.11
CA VAL A 17 5.45 15.14 -4.62
C VAL A 17 5.22 16.52 -5.25
N THR A 18 5.78 17.56 -4.65
CA THR A 18 5.68 18.93 -5.20
C THR A 18 6.32 19.04 -6.57
N LYS A 19 7.49 18.43 -6.76
CA LYS A 19 8.16 18.36 -8.08
C LYS A 19 7.33 17.55 -9.07
N LEU A 20 6.84 16.38 -8.67
CA LEU A 20 6.01 15.52 -9.52
C LEU A 20 4.68 16.18 -9.88
N SER A 21 4.10 16.99 -8.97
CA SER A 21 2.89 17.78 -9.23
C SER A 21 3.13 18.83 -10.32
N ALA A 22 4.27 19.52 -10.28
CA ALA A 22 4.66 20.48 -11.32
C ALA A 22 4.90 19.80 -12.70
N GLU A 23 5.19 18.51 -12.69
CA GLU A 23 5.38 17.68 -13.87
C GLU A 23 4.10 16.93 -14.31
N SER A 24 2.95 17.25 -13.73
CA SER A 24 1.63 16.64 -14.03
C SER A 24 1.58 15.11 -13.86
N VAL A 25 2.35 14.57 -12.91
CA VAL A 25 2.35 13.13 -12.63
C VAL A 25 1.05 12.75 -11.91
N ALA A 26 0.31 11.80 -12.46
CA ALA A 26 -1.00 11.38 -11.94
C ALA A 26 -0.90 10.53 -10.66
N ILE A 27 0.09 9.64 -10.56
CA ILE A 27 0.28 8.73 -9.42
C ILE A 27 1.74 8.76 -8.99
N ALA A 28 2.00 9.11 -7.74
CA ALA A 28 3.32 9.11 -7.11
C ALA A 28 3.43 7.92 -6.13
N VAL A 29 4.40 7.03 -6.36
CA VAL A 29 4.57 5.79 -5.61
C VAL A 29 5.87 5.82 -4.84
N PHE A 30 5.80 5.54 -3.54
CA PHE A 30 6.92 5.48 -2.64
C PHE A 30 7.14 4.04 -2.11
N PRO A 31 8.33 3.70 -1.62
CA PRO A 31 8.64 2.35 -1.15
C PRO A 31 7.79 1.87 0.02
N GLU A 32 7.78 0.55 0.23
CA GLU A 32 7.20 -0.13 1.38
C GLU A 32 7.74 0.46 2.69
N LEU A 33 6.83 0.70 3.66
CA LEU A 33 7.15 1.25 4.99
C LEU A 33 7.98 2.55 4.95
N CYS A 34 7.91 3.32 3.86
CA CYS A 34 8.71 4.53 3.66
C CYS A 34 8.46 5.63 4.71
N LEU A 35 7.35 5.58 5.45
CA LEU A 35 7.13 6.52 6.55
C LEU A 35 7.99 6.21 7.78
N THR A 36 8.34 4.94 8.03
CA THR A 36 9.07 4.53 9.23
C THR A 36 10.45 3.95 8.95
N GLY A 37 10.66 3.42 7.75
CA GLY A 37 11.72 2.49 7.40
C GLY A 37 11.25 1.05 7.48
N TYR A 38 11.83 0.20 6.62
CA TYR A 38 11.52 -1.23 6.54
C TYR A 38 12.24 -2.04 7.62
N GLN A 39 13.51 -1.74 7.88
CA GLN A 39 14.37 -2.49 8.81
C GLN A 39 14.50 -1.73 10.14
N ILE A 40 13.45 -1.69 10.94
CA ILE A 40 13.42 -1.08 12.27
C ILE A 40 13.15 -2.05 13.41
N ASP A 41 13.14 -3.35 13.12
CA ASP A 41 13.00 -4.46 14.08
C ASP A 41 11.82 -4.25 15.07
N ASP A 42 12.05 -4.53 16.34
CA ASP A 42 11.03 -4.45 17.39
C ASP A 42 10.55 -2.99 17.68
N LEU A 43 11.12 -1.98 17.01
CA LEU A 43 10.55 -0.63 17.06
C LEU A 43 9.14 -0.58 16.46
N PHE A 44 8.78 -1.49 15.54
CA PHE A 44 7.40 -1.64 15.07
C PHE A 44 6.38 -1.94 16.19
N LEU A 45 6.83 -2.46 17.33
CA LEU A 45 5.98 -2.76 18.48
C LEU A 45 5.88 -1.60 19.47
N GLN A 46 6.56 -0.48 19.22
CA GLN A 46 6.56 0.71 20.07
C GLN A 46 5.41 1.65 19.70
N ASP A 47 4.57 1.98 20.66
CA ASP A 47 3.45 2.90 20.46
C ASP A 47 3.92 4.26 19.91
N ALA A 48 5.07 4.75 20.36
CA ALA A 48 5.62 6.03 19.89
C ALA A 48 5.86 6.05 18.37
N VAL A 49 6.37 4.97 17.80
CA VAL A 49 6.62 4.85 16.34
C VAL A 49 5.29 4.76 15.59
N LEU A 50 4.33 3.97 16.10
CA LEU A 50 3.04 3.79 15.46
C LEU A 50 2.17 5.04 15.54
N ASP A 51 2.21 5.77 16.66
CA ASP A 51 1.52 7.04 16.81
C ASP A 51 2.14 8.11 15.89
N SER A 52 3.48 8.16 15.80
CA SER A 52 4.18 9.06 14.88
C SER A 52 3.89 8.74 13.41
N ALA A 53 3.71 7.46 13.06
CA ALA A 53 3.28 7.08 11.71
C ALA A 53 1.86 7.57 11.38
N LEU A 54 0.93 7.55 12.35
CA LEU A 54 -0.42 8.11 12.18
C LEU A 54 -0.38 9.64 12.04
N GLU A 55 0.45 10.34 12.85
CA GLU A 55 0.69 11.78 12.73
C GLU A 55 1.25 12.15 11.35
N ALA A 56 2.17 11.32 10.83
CA ALA A 56 2.75 11.49 9.50
C ALA A 56 1.72 11.31 8.39
N ILE A 57 0.82 10.32 8.47
CA ILE A 57 -0.26 10.13 7.51
C ILE A 57 -1.22 11.34 7.53
N GLU A 58 -1.53 11.88 8.70
CA GLU A 58 -2.39 13.06 8.81
C GLU A 58 -1.71 14.30 8.22
N ALA A 59 -0.41 14.51 8.49
CA ALA A 59 0.36 15.58 7.89
C ALA A 59 0.42 15.47 6.36
N LEU A 60 0.66 14.26 5.84
CA LEU A 60 0.63 13.97 4.40
C LEU A 60 -0.75 14.25 3.80
N ARG A 61 -1.82 13.81 4.47
CA ARG A 61 -3.20 14.08 4.03
C ARG A 61 -3.48 15.56 3.92
N GLN A 62 -3.09 16.35 4.91
CA GLN A 62 -3.26 17.81 4.89
C GLN A 62 -2.44 18.46 3.77
N ALA A 63 -1.17 18.08 3.65
CA ALA A 63 -0.28 18.62 2.61
C ALA A 63 -0.69 18.22 1.19
N SER A 64 -1.45 17.12 1.02
CA SER A 64 -1.92 16.66 -0.28
C SER A 64 -3.07 17.48 -0.87
N THR A 65 -3.61 18.47 -0.14
CA THR A 65 -4.79 19.25 -0.59
C THR A 65 -4.53 20.00 -1.89
N ASP A 66 -3.33 20.56 -2.04
CA ASP A 66 -2.98 21.47 -3.12
C ASP A 66 -2.01 20.86 -4.15
N VAL A 67 -1.84 19.54 -4.14
CA VAL A 67 -0.99 18.83 -5.11
C VAL A 67 -1.80 17.93 -6.03
N PHE A 68 -1.31 17.75 -7.25
CA PHE A 68 -2.01 17.00 -8.29
C PHE A 68 -1.97 15.48 -8.09
N PRO A 69 -0.84 14.82 -7.74
CA PRO A 69 -0.75 13.37 -7.71
C PRO A 69 -1.66 12.70 -6.68
N VAL A 70 -2.14 11.51 -7.02
CA VAL A 70 -2.46 10.49 -6.01
C VAL A 70 -1.15 10.01 -5.41
N ILE A 71 -1.04 9.99 -4.09
CA ILE A 71 0.18 9.64 -3.35
C ILE A 71 -0.02 8.27 -2.71
N VAL A 72 0.90 7.34 -2.96
CA VAL A 72 0.87 5.99 -2.36
C VAL A 72 2.13 5.78 -1.53
N VAL A 73 1.96 5.63 -0.21
CA VAL A 73 3.05 5.49 0.77
C VAL A 73 2.89 4.24 1.63
N GLY A 74 4.00 3.70 2.12
CA GLY A 74 4.03 2.55 3.03
C GLY A 74 4.05 2.95 4.50
N ALA A 75 3.22 2.32 5.34
CA ALA A 75 3.14 2.57 6.77
C ALA A 75 2.75 1.32 7.59
N PRO A 76 3.25 1.16 8.83
CA PRO A 76 2.76 0.17 9.78
C PRO A 76 1.48 0.67 10.44
N LEU A 77 0.39 -0.10 10.37
CA LEU A 77 -0.90 0.31 10.92
C LEU A 77 -1.53 -0.76 11.79
N ARG A 78 -2.04 -0.35 12.96
CA ARG A 78 -2.80 -1.22 13.87
C ARG A 78 -4.28 -1.27 13.49
N ARG A 79 -4.83 -2.48 13.43
CA ARG A 79 -6.28 -2.71 13.34
C ARG A 79 -6.68 -3.79 14.33
N GLY A 80 -7.42 -3.39 15.36
CA GLY A 80 -7.68 -4.25 16.52
C GLY A 80 -6.37 -4.61 17.24
N ASN A 81 -6.14 -5.90 17.46
CA ASN A 81 -4.94 -6.42 18.12
C ASN A 81 -3.86 -6.88 17.12
N ARG A 82 -3.92 -6.44 15.87
CA ARG A 82 -2.98 -6.83 14.83
C ARG A 82 -2.30 -5.60 14.24
N LEU A 83 -1.01 -5.76 13.93
CA LEU A 83 -0.24 -4.80 13.16
C LEU A 83 -0.14 -5.29 11.71
N TYR A 84 -0.31 -4.39 10.76
CA TYR A 84 -0.23 -4.66 9.34
C TYR A 84 0.79 -3.76 8.67
N ASN A 85 1.53 -4.32 7.73
CA ASN A 85 2.33 -3.57 6.77
C ASN A 85 1.37 -3.13 5.66
N CYS A 86 1.19 -1.82 5.48
CA CYS A 86 0.14 -1.27 4.64
C CYS A 86 0.67 -0.27 3.62
N ALA A 87 0.01 -0.24 2.46
CA ALA A 87 0.03 0.92 1.59
C ALA A 87 -1.15 1.84 1.94
N VAL A 88 -0.91 3.13 1.98
CA VAL A 88 -1.91 4.19 2.24
C VAL A 88 -2.01 5.05 0.99
N VAL A 89 -3.23 5.18 0.46
CA VAL A 89 -3.52 5.95 -0.75
C VAL A 89 -4.14 7.28 -0.35
N VAL A 90 -3.48 8.38 -0.71
CA VAL A 90 -3.86 9.74 -0.32
C VAL A 90 -4.05 10.62 -1.56
N HIS A 91 -5.10 11.42 -1.60
CA HIS A 91 -5.33 12.37 -2.68
C HIS A 91 -6.18 13.55 -2.20
N ARG A 92 -5.74 14.76 -2.52
CA ARG A 92 -6.47 16.03 -2.28
C ARG A 92 -7.13 16.10 -0.89
N GLY A 93 -6.33 15.94 0.16
CA GLY A 93 -6.79 16.05 1.54
C GLY A 93 -7.60 14.86 2.06
N ARG A 94 -7.64 13.73 1.34
CA ARG A 94 -8.38 12.52 1.71
C ARG A 94 -7.50 11.29 1.69
N VAL A 95 -7.67 10.39 2.66
CA VAL A 95 -7.18 9.02 2.53
C VAL A 95 -8.24 8.21 1.80
N LEU A 96 -7.93 7.74 0.60
CA LEU A 96 -8.85 7.00 -0.26
C LEU A 96 -9.01 5.54 0.21
N GLY A 97 -7.95 4.95 0.75
CA GLY A 97 -7.97 3.58 1.24
C GLY A 97 -6.63 3.14 1.80
N VAL A 98 -6.65 2.00 2.48
CA VAL A 98 -5.48 1.33 3.07
C VAL A 98 -5.47 -0.12 2.62
N VAL A 99 -4.39 -0.53 1.97
CA VAL A 99 -4.20 -1.89 1.45
C VAL A 99 -3.13 -2.60 2.27
N PRO A 100 -3.47 -3.62 3.08
CA PRO A 100 -2.49 -4.39 3.83
C PRO A 100 -1.79 -5.40 2.92
N LYS A 101 -0.49 -5.61 3.14
CA LYS A 101 0.32 -6.65 2.49
C LYS A 101 -0.34 -8.02 2.66
N SER A 102 -0.62 -8.68 1.53
CA SER A 102 -1.33 -9.97 1.53
C SER A 102 -0.46 -11.10 2.07
N TYR A 103 0.78 -11.18 1.62
CA TYR A 103 1.71 -12.26 1.92
C TYR A 103 2.96 -11.72 2.60
N LEU A 104 3.35 -12.35 3.70
CA LEU A 104 4.50 -11.94 4.50
C LEU A 104 5.67 -12.90 4.26
N PRO A 105 6.82 -12.44 3.74
CA PRO A 105 8.00 -13.26 3.65
C PRO A 105 8.51 -13.63 5.06
N ASN A 106 8.79 -14.91 5.26
CA ASN A 106 9.29 -15.44 6.53
C ASN A 106 10.24 -16.60 6.26
N TYR A 107 11.23 -16.34 5.41
CA TYR A 107 12.25 -17.28 4.97
C TYR A 107 13.56 -16.51 4.70
N ARG A 108 14.70 -17.20 4.78
CA ARG A 108 16.05 -16.62 4.61
C ARG A 108 16.24 -15.39 5.51
N GLU A 109 16.52 -14.21 4.90
CA GLU A 109 16.71 -12.93 5.57
C GLU A 109 15.42 -12.29 6.08
N PHE A 110 14.25 -12.85 5.77
CA PHE A 110 12.97 -12.24 6.11
C PHE A 110 12.30 -12.89 7.33
N TYR A 111 11.76 -12.06 8.22
CA TYR A 111 11.02 -12.49 9.43
C TYR A 111 9.80 -11.56 9.73
N GLU A 112 9.11 -11.12 8.69
CA GLU A 112 7.98 -10.18 8.83
C GLU A 112 6.85 -10.70 9.72
N LYS A 113 6.64 -12.01 9.80
CA LYS A 113 5.62 -12.60 10.69
C LYS A 113 5.90 -12.38 12.18
N ARG A 114 7.11 -11.95 12.54
CA ARG A 114 7.42 -11.52 13.91
C ARG A 114 6.61 -10.28 14.30
N HIS A 115 6.40 -9.36 13.35
CA HIS A 115 5.82 -8.04 13.60
C HIS A 115 4.41 -7.91 13.02
N PHE A 116 4.17 -8.46 11.84
CA PHE A 116 2.98 -8.19 11.05
C PHE A 116 2.06 -9.38 10.89
N ALA A 117 0.77 -9.09 10.74
CA ALA A 117 -0.25 -10.03 10.32
C ALA A 117 -0.44 -9.97 8.80
N ALA A 118 -0.66 -11.12 8.17
CA ALA A 118 -1.01 -11.19 6.76
C ALA A 118 -2.37 -10.54 6.47
N GLY A 119 -2.41 -9.78 5.38
CA GLY A 119 -3.60 -9.06 4.94
C GLY A 119 -4.54 -9.86 4.05
N ALA A 120 -4.11 -11.01 3.52
CA ALA A 120 -4.91 -11.80 2.58
C ALA A 120 -6.34 -12.04 3.07
N GLY A 121 -7.33 -11.69 2.25
CA GLY A 121 -8.76 -11.84 2.57
C GLY A 121 -9.31 -10.86 3.60
N THR A 122 -8.53 -9.87 4.04
CA THR A 122 -9.04 -8.83 4.94
C THR A 122 -9.88 -7.82 4.17
N THR A 123 -10.99 -7.40 4.78
CA THR A 123 -11.90 -6.38 4.25
C THR A 123 -12.49 -5.55 5.39
N GLY A 124 -13.08 -4.40 5.07
CA GLY A 124 -13.77 -3.51 6.01
C GLY A 124 -13.17 -2.11 6.06
N THR A 125 -13.04 -1.54 7.25
CA THR A 125 -12.51 -0.19 7.47
C THR A 125 -11.44 -0.18 8.56
N ILE A 126 -10.64 0.90 8.58
CA ILE A 126 -9.68 1.22 9.63
C ILE A 126 -9.93 2.65 10.11
N ASN A 127 -9.74 2.89 11.39
CA ASN A 127 -9.75 4.25 11.95
C ASN A 127 -8.30 4.75 12.05
N LEU A 128 -8.00 5.85 11.38
CA LEU A 128 -6.70 6.51 11.40
C LEU A 128 -6.62 7.67 12.41
N ALA A 129 -7.68 7.90 13.20
CA ALA A 129 -7.63 8.91 14.24
C ALA A 129 -6.54 8.58 15.28
N HIS A 130 -5.77 9.58 15.62
CA HIS A 130 -4.79 9.49 16.68
C HIS A 130 -5.46 9.08 18.00
N ARG A 131 -4.87 8.16 18.76
CA ARG A 131 -5.32 7.91 20.13
C ARG A 131 -5.11 9.19 20.93
N GLN A 132 -6.21 9.79 21.41
CA GLN A 132 -6.08 10.86 22.39
C GLN A 132 -5.24 10.35 23.57
N LYS A 133 -4.02 10.86 23.70
CA LYS A 133 -3.25 10.64 24.92
C LYS A 133 -4.07 11.23 26.04
N CYS A 134 -4.62 10.39 26.91
CA CYS A 134 -5.14 10.86 28.20
C CYS A 134 -3.95 11.43 28.95
N HIS A 135 -3.67 12.71 28.76
CA HIS A 135 -2.81 13.43 29.69
C HIS A 135 -3.58 13.46 31.02
N PRO A 136 -3.08 12.85 32.10
CA PRO A 136 -3.65 13.12 33.40
C PRO A 136 -3.57 14.63 33.62
N THR A 137 -4.71 15.27 33.78
CA THR A 137 -4.78 16.70 34.06
C THR A 137 -3.87 16.95 35.28
N PRO A 138 -2.82 17.82 35.21
CA PRO A 138 -2.06 18.13 36.36
C PRO A 138 -2.94 18.92 37.31
N GLY A 139 -3.47 18.29 38.37
CA GLY A 139 -4.30 19.00 39.30
C GLY A 139 -5.28 18.21 40.17
N ALA A 140 -5.29 16.88 40.13
CA ALA A 140 -6.12 16.09 41.05
C ALA A 140 -5.25 15.17 41.93
N ILE A 141 -4.30 15.71 42.65
CA ILE A 141 -3.77 15.01 43.82
C ILE A 141 -4.73 15.36 44.97
N SER A 142 -5.74 14.51 45.13
CA SER A 142 -6.55 14.53 46.36
C SER A 142 -5.63 14.20 47.55
N ALA A 143 -5.39 15.19 48.40
CA ALA A 143 -4.73 15.01 49.67
C ALA A 143 -5.67 14.28 50.63
N ASN A 144 -5.71 12.95 50.52
CA ASN A 144 -6.25 12.04 51.55
C ASN A 144 -5.66 10.65 51.33
N ALA A 145 -4.43 10.45 51.76
CA ALA A 145 -3.88 9.13 51.99
C ALA A 145 -3.88 8.88 53.52
N PRO A 146 -4.62 7.85 54.00
CA PRO A 146 -4.40 7.40 55.34
C PRO A 146 -3.09 6.61 55.43
N SER A 147 -2.24 7.04 56.35
CA SER A 147 -1.01 6.32 56.72
C SER A 147 -1.40 4.98 57.35
N VAL A 148 -1.03 3.86 56.74
CA VAL A 148 -1.08 2.55 57.38
C VAL A 148 0.35 1.99 57.41
N ASN A 149 0.89 2.09 58.59
CA ASN A 149 2.02 1.26 59.03
C ASN A 149 1.47 -0.08 59.47
N THR A 150 1.82 -1.16 58.79
CA THR A 150 1.67 -2.54 59.32
C THR A 150 2.74 -3.44 58.74
N PRO A 151 3.41 -4.27 59.55
CA PRO A 151 4.58 -5.06 59.12
C PRO A 151 4.19 -6.37 58.42
N LEU A 152 5.13 -6.87 57.64
CA LEU A 152 5.07 -8.17 56.97
C LEU A 152 4.68 -9.32 57.92
N GLY A 153 3.69 -10.07 57.55
CA GLY A 153 3.33 -11.36 58.20
C GLY A 153 2.70 -12.31 57.16
N ALA A 154 3.35 -13.46 57.07
CA ALA A 154 3.11 -14.72 56.36
C ALA A 154 1.70 -15.03 55.78
N LEU A 155 1.76 -15.64 54.59
CA LEU A 155 0.67 -16.34 53.87
C LEU A 155 0.14 -17.55 54.69
N PRO A 156 -1.14 -17.90 54.52
CA PRO A 156 -1.50 -19.31 54.44
C PRO A 156 -2.20 -19.70 53.14
N VAL A 157 -1.82 -20.85 52.65
CA VAL A 157 -2.50 -21.66 51.63
C VAL A 157 -3.68 -22.34 52.24
N SER A 158 -4.86 -22.35 51.62
CA SER A 158 -5.85 -23.37 51.82
C SER A 158 -6.73 -23.61 50.57
N THR A 159 -6.92 -24.90 50.34
CA THR A 159 -7.57 -25.60 49.26
C THR A 159 -9.06 -25.80 49.47
N SER A 160 -9.78 -26.15 48.39
CA SER A 160 -11.01 -26.93 48.19
C SER A 160 -12.35 -26.14 48.18
N ALA A 161 -13.00 -26.21 47.06
CA ALA A 161 -14.05 -27.12 46.55
C ALA A 161 -15.47 -26.84 47.09
N ASP A 162 -16.38 -26.59 46.19
CA ASP A 162 -17.73 -27.12 45.92
C ASP A 162 -18.79 -26.08 45.53
N ALA A 163 -19.45 -26.37 44.42
CA ALA A 163 -20.72 -25.79 43.97
C ALA A 163 -21.91 -26.55 44.68
N PRO A 164 -23.22 -26.30 44.41
CA PRO A 164 -23.89 -25.34 43.52
C PRO A 164 -25.19 -24.69 44.10
N SER A 165 -25.90 -23.98 43.20
CA SER A 165 -27.37 -23.78 43.10
C SER A 165 -27.99 -22.50 43.65
N THR A 166 -28.72 -21.82 42.89
CA THR A 166 -30.11 -21.64 42.54
C THR A 166 -30.53 -20.18 42.32
N ARG A 167 -31.34 -20.01 41.31
CA ARG A 167 -32.15 -18.88 40.82
C ARG A 167 -32.69 -17.93 41.87
N SER A 168 -32.74 -16.63 41.52
CA SER A 168 -33.95 -15.79 41.71
C SER A 168 -33.89 -14.57 40.80
N SER A 169 -34.99 -14.36 40.10
CA SER A 169 -35.33 -13.24 39.22
C SER A 169 -35.62 -11.97 40.04
N ALA A 170 -35.10 -10.83 39.60
CA ALA A 170 -35.71 -9.54 39.89
C ALA A 170 -35.43 -8.58 38.72
N THR A 171 -36.53 -8.11 38.15
CA THR A 171 -36.62 -7.02 37.18
C THR A 171 -36.35 -5.69 37.89
N ASP A 172 -35.38 -4.91 37.42
CA ASP A 172 -35.34 -3.49 37.70
C ASP A 172 -34.87 -2.71 36.47
N THR A 173 -35.75 -1.81 36.06
CA THR A 173 -35.56 -0.86 34.96
C THR A 173 -34.68 0.29 35.41
N PRO A 174 -33.61 0.66 34.73
CA PRO A 174 -32.89 1.90 35.05
C PRO A 174 -33.50 3.09 34.30
N PRO A 175 -33.41 4.30 34.88
CA PRO A 175 -33.98 5.51 34.31
C PRO A 175 -33.16 6.03 33.11
N ALA A 176 -33.86 6.59 32.13
CA ALA A 176 -33.33 7.27 30.98
C ALA A 176 -32.48 8.49 31.39
N GLY A 177 -31.20 8.38 31.19
CA GLY A 177 -30.25 9.49 31.21
C GLY A 177 -29.77 9.74 29.78
N THR A 178 -30.33 10.74 29.12
CA THR A 178 -29.90 11.27 27.85
C THR A 178 -28.53 11.92 28.00
N SER A 179 -27.46 11.26 27.52
CA SER A 179 -26.24 11.92 27.12
C SER A 179 -26.04 11.64 25.65
N SER A 180 -26.44 12.61 24.82
CA SER A 180 -26.12 12.68 23.40
C SER A 180 -24.63 12.98 23.24
N THR A 181 -23.80 11.96 23.30
CA THR A 181 -22.44 12.05 22.73
C THR A 181 -22.54 11.74 21.24
N SER A 182 -22.18 12.72 20.45
CA SER A 182 -22.27 12.77 19.01
C SER A 182 -21.65 11.52 18.34
N ALA A 183 -22.52 10.68 17.77
CA ALA A 183 -22.17 9.58 16.89
C ALA A 183 -21.67 10.06 15.51
N THR A 184 -21.55 11.36 15.32
CA THR A 184 -21.18 11.99 14.03
C THR A 184 -19.69 12.11 13.80
N ASP A 185 -18.83 12.07 14.82
CA ASP A 185 -17.36 12.21 14.64
C ASP A 185 -16.64 10.89 14.31
N SER A 186 -17.23 9.74 14.67
CA SER A 186 -16.55 8.46 14.44
C SER A 186 -16.70 7.92 13.00
N ALA A 187 -17.70 8.40 12.25
CA ALA A 187 -17.91 8.01 10.86
C ALA A 187 -16.99 8.76 9.87
N ALA A 188 -16.53 9.95 10.24
CA ALA A 188 -15.68 10.79 9.38
C ALA A 188 -14.20 10.32 9.29
N THR A 189 -13.77 9.42 10.16
CA THR A 189 -12.39 8.91 10.24
C THR A 189 -12.22 7.46 9.78
N ALA A 190 -13.31 6.78 9.43
CA ALA A 190 -13.27 5.39 8.97
C ALA A 190 -12.89 5.33 7.48
N VAL A 191 -11.72 4.77 7.19
CA VAL A 191 -11.16 4.64 5.85
C VAL A 191 -11.33 3.20 5.36
N PRO A 192 -11.63 2.94 4.06
CA PRO A 192 -11.64 1.59 3.49
C PRO A 192 -10.31 0.87 3.75
N PHE A 193 -10.39 -0.38 4.22
CA PHE A 193 -9.24 -1.23 4.53
C PHE A 193 -9.45 -2.62 3.95
N GLY A 194 -8.49 -3.12 3.18
CA GLY A 194 -8.55 -4.49 2.65
C GLY A 194 -7.71 -4.68 1.39
N THR A 195 -7.57 -5.95 0.99
CA THR A 195 -6.87 -6.36 -0.23
C THR A 195 -7.80 -6.40 -1.46
N ASP A 196 -9.04 -6.00 -1.28
CA ASP A 196 -10.13 -5.98 -2.25
C ASP A 196 -10.46 -4.55 -2.73
N LEU A 197 -9.51 -3.63 -2.64
CA LEU A 197 -9.71 -2.23 -3.00
C LEU A 197 -9.19 -1.93 -4.40
N LEU A 198 -10.02 -1.27 -5.20
CA LEU A 198 -9.63 -0.61 -6.44
C LEU A 198 -9.86 0.90 -6.31
N PHE A 199 -9.00 1.69 -6.95
CA PHE A 199 -9.07 3.13 -6.95
C PHE A 199 -9.29 3.62 -8.37
N GLN A 200 -10.41 4.33 -8.61
CA GLN A 200 -10.85 4.71 -9.95
C GLN A 200 -11.01 6.22 -10.07
N ALA A 201 -10.36 6.80 -11.08
CA ALA A 201 -10.61 8.17 -11.48
C ALA A 201 -11.95 8.25 -12.22
N VAL A 202 -12.82 9.19 -11.82
CA VAL A 202 -14.14 9.35 -12.48
C VAL A 202 -14.07 10.22 -13.72
N ASP A 203 -13.01 10.97 -13.87
CA ASP A 203 -12.79 11.98 -14.91
C ASP A 203 -11.62 11.65 -15.85
N LEU A 204 -10.96 10.52 -15.65
CA LEU A 204 -9.98 9.97 -16.58
C LEU A 204 -10.39 8.54 -16.93
N PRO A 205 -11.00 8.32 -18.09
CA PRO A 205 -11.44 6.99 -18.51
C PRO A 205 -10.31 5.96 -18.44
N ASP A 206 -10.64 4.74 -18.04
CA ASP A 206 -9.75 3.59 -17.94
C ASP A 206 -8.62 3.72 -16.88
N LEU A 207 -8.53 4.81 -16.12
CA LEU A 207 -7.62 4.87 -14.98
C LEU A 207 -8.27 4.22 -13.76
N THR A 208 -8.01 2.93 -13.61
CA THR A 208 -8.30 2.16 -12.39
C THR A 208 -7.01 1.50 -11.92
N PHE A 209 -6.60 1.75 -10.68
CA PHE A 209 -5.39 1.13 -10.16
C PHE A 209 -5.63 0.30 -8.90
N HIS A 210 -4.77 -0.67 -8.72
CA HIS A 210 -4.67 -1.51 -7.53
C HIS A 210 -3.30 -1.31 -6.88
N VAL A 211 -3.17 -1.73 -5.62
CA VAL A 211 -1.93 -1.64 -4.86
C VAL A 211 -1.62 -2.99 -4.23
N GLU A 212 -0.43 -3.49 -4.46
CA GLU A 212 0.13 -4.64 -3.75
C GLU A 212 1.46 -4.28 -3.07
N VAL A 213 1.93 -5.10 -2.14
CA VAL A 213 3.11 -4.78 -1.35
C VAL A 213 4.15 -5.91 -1.46
N CYS A 214 5.26 -5.62 -2.09
CA CYS A 214 6.52 -6.37 -2.12
C CYS A 214 6.35 -7.86 -2.43
N GLU A 215 6.28 -8.73 -1.41
CA GLU A 215 6.14 -10.19 -1.54
C GLU A 215 4.92 -10.62 -2.36
N ASP A 216 3.91 -9.77 -2.43
CA ASP A 216 2.70 -10.02 -3.19
C ASP A 216 2.98 -10.28 -4.68
N LEU A 217 4.05 -9.67 -5.24
CA LEU A 217 4.53 -9.93 -6.61
C LEU A 217 5.15 -11.33 -6.79
N TRP A 218 5.72 -11.91 -5.72
CA TRP A 218 6.53 -13.13 -5.79
C TRP A 218 5.73 -14.43 -5.69
N VAL A 219 4.45 -14.33 -5.30
CA VAL A 219 3.59 -15.49 -5.15
C VAL A 219 3.05 -15.96 -6.52
N PRO A 220 2.73 -17.26 -6.67
CA PRO A 220 2.26 -17.82 -7.96
C PRO A 220 1.01 -17.13 -8.53
N VAL A 221 0.08 -16.71 -7.66
CA VAL A 221 -1.13 -15.96 -8.03
C VAL A 221 -1.12 -14.64 -7.26
N ALA A 222 -0.47 -13.65 -7.85
CA ALA A 222 -0.33 -12.32 -7.28
C ALA A 222 -1.70 -11.60 -7.16
N PRO A 223 -1.88 -10.71 -6.16
CA PRO A 223 -3.06 -9.84 -6.07
C PRO A 223 -3.28 -9.04 -7.34
N SER A 224 -2.21 -8.54 -7.97
CA SER A 224 -2.23 -7.81 -9.26
C SER A 224 -2.92 -8.58 -10.38
N SER A 225 -2.74 -9.90 -10.46
CA SER A 225 -3.42 -10.71 -11.50
C SER A 225 -4.94 -10.73 -11.31
N ARG A 226 -5.39 -10.80 -10.06
CA ARG A 226 -6.83 -10.75 -9.73
C ARG A 226 -7.41 -9.35 -9.96
N ALA A 227 -6.65 -8.32 -9.60
CA ALA A 227 -7.04 -6.93 -9.79
C ALA A 227 -7.14 -6.58 -11.28
N ALA A 228 -6.21 -7.06 -12.12
CA ALA A 228 -6.27 -6.89 -13.57
C ALA A 228 -7.55 -7.48 -14.16
N LEU A 229 -7.91 -8.70 -13.77
CA LEU A 229 -9.14 -9.37 -14.20
C LEU A 229 -10.41 -8.66 -13.67
N ALA A 230 -10.30 -7.92 -12.57
CA ALA A 230 -11.37 -7.08 -12.03
C ALA A 230 -11.43 -5.68 -12.67
N GLY A 231 -10.54 -5.34 -13.60
CA GLY A 231 -10.56 -4.09 -14.36
C GLY A 231 -9.43 -3.10 -14.02
N SER A 232 -8.49 -3.44 -13.12
CA SER A 232 -7.32 -2.59 -12.87
C SER A 232 -6.44 -2.50 -14.10
N THR A 233 -6.14 -1.28 -14.56
CA THR A 233 -5.24 -0.99 -15.69
C THR A 233 -3.83 -0.62 -15.24
N VAL A 234 -3.67 -0.21 -13.99
CA VAL A 234 -2.39 0.13 -13.39
C VAL A 234 -2.22 -0.63 -12.08
N GLU A 235 -1.09 -1.30 -11.94
CA GLU A 235 -0.67 -1.94 -10.70
C GLU A 235 0.47 -1.16 -10.06
N VAL A 236 0.38 -0.97 -8.75
CA VAL A 236 1.37 -0.26 -7.96
C VAL A 236 1.94 -1.19 -6.91
N ASN A 237 3.24 -1.40 -6.91
CA ASN A 237 3.94 -2.25 -5.94
C ASN A 237 4.95 -1.45 -5.12
N LEU A 238 4.69 -1.35 -3.81
CA LEU A 238 5.60 -0.78 -2.83
C LEU A 238 6.49 -1.89 -2.30
N SER A 239 7.80 -1.78 -2.47
CA SER A 239 8.75 -2.80 -2.05
C SER A 239 9.80 -2.28 -1.07
N GLY A 240 10.11 -3.08 -0.05
CA GLY A 240 11.39 -3.03 0.65
C GLY A 240 12.43 -3.68 -0.27
N SER A 241 12.28 -4.97 -0.46
CA SER A 241 13.05 -5.79 -1.42
C SER A 241 14.57 -5.57 -1.35
N PRO A 242 15.23 -6.06 -0.29
CA PRO A 242 16.68 -5.95 -0.17
C PRO A 242 17.38 -6.58 -1.38
N ILE A 243 18.53 -5.98 -1.74
CA ILE A 243 19.28 -6.40 -2.93
C ILE A 243 20.29 -7.49 -2.60
N THR A 244 20.30 -8.52 -3.42
CA THR A 244 21.36 -9.53 -3.48
C THR A 244 21.86 -9.63 -4.93
N VAL A 245 23.01 -10.27 -5.14
CA VAL A 245 23.55 -10.46 -6.50
C VAL A 245 22.55 -11.21 -7.39
N GLY A 246 22.20 -10.60 -8.53
CA GLY A 246 21.21 -11.15 -9.47
C GLY A 246 19.75 -10.79 -9.20
N ARG A 247 19.41 -10.27 -8.03
CA ARG A 247 18.02 -9.94 -7.65
C ARG A 247 17.37 -8.90 -8.57
N SER A 248 18.15 -7.92 -9.03
CA SER A 248 17.63 -6.89 -9.94
C SER A 248 17.06 -7.50 -11.24
N ARG A 249 17.75 -8.48 -11.83
CA ARG A 249 17.21 -9.18 -13.01
C ARG A 249 15.89 -9.88 -12.71
N GLN A 250 15.80 -10.59 -11.59
CA GLN A 250 14.56 -11.26 -11.19
C GLN A 250 13.39 -10.26 -11.00
N ARG A 251 13.64 -9.08 -10.43
CA ARG A 251 12.64 -8.02 -10.33
C ARG A 251 12.17 -7.57 -11.71
N HIS A 252 13.11 -7.31 -12.64
CA HIS A 252 12.80 -6.95 -14.03
C HIS A 252 11.95 -8.03 -14.69
N ASP A 253 12.35 -9.30 -14.58
CA ASP A 253 11.64 -10.42 -15.19
C ASP A 253 10.21 -10.53 -14.64
N LEU A 254 10.02 -10.43 -13.32
CA LEU A 254 8.70 -10.49 -12.69
C LEU A 254 7.81 -9.30 -13.10
N CYS A 255 8.30 -8.07 -13.01
CA CYS A 255 7.53 -6.89 -13.39
C CYS A 255 7.15 -6.93 -14.88
N LYS A 256 8.10 -7.31 -15.76
CA LYS A 256 7.87 -7.47 -17.19
C LYS A 256 6.77 -8.50 -17.48
N VAL A 257 6.92 -9.71 -16.92
CA VAL A 257 5.96 -10.81 -17.17
C VAL A 257 4.59 -10.48 -16.57
N THR A 258 4.53 -9.90 -15.38
CA THR A 258 3.27 -9.51 -14.74
C THR A 258 2.56 -8.44 -15.55
N SER A 259 3.27 -7.39 -15.98
CA SER A 259 2.73 -6.33 -16.84
C SER A 259 2.19 -6.89 -18.16
N ALA A 260 2.95 -7.73 -18.86
CA ALA A 260 2.55 -8.33 -20.13
C ALA A 260 1.36 -9.28 -19.98
N LYS A 261 1.40 -10.19 -19.00
CA LYS A 261 0.35 -11.19 -18.79
C LYS A 261 -0.98 -10.57 -18.36
N ASN A 262 -0.91 -9.53 -17.54
CA ASN A 262 -2.08 -8.85 -16.99
C ASN A 262 -2.58 -7.73 -17.91
N LEU A 263 -1.90 -7.42 -19.02
CA LEU A 263 -2.20 -6.31 -19.92
C LEU A 263 -2.44 -5.02 -19.13
N GLN A 264 -1.46 -4.64 -18.31
CA GLN A 264 -1.53 -3.46 -17.42
C GLN A 264 -0.18 -2.77 -17.31
N ALA A 265 -0.19 -1.51 -16.86
CA ALA A 265 1.03 -0.87 -16.39
C ALA A 265 1.40 -1.41 -15.01
N TYR A 266 2.70 -1.59 -14.77
CA TYR A 266 3.22 -2.06 -13.49
C TYR A 266 4.26 -1.09 -12.96
N VAL A 267 3.95 -0.42 -11.84
CA VAL A 267 4.79 0.59 -11.20
C VAL A 267 5.40 -0.01 -9.94
N TYR A 268 6.72 -0.13 -9.93
CA TYR A 268 7.49 -0.74 -8.86
C TYR A 268 8.42 0.27 -8.21
N ALA A 269 8.41 0.39 -6.88
CA ALA A 269 9.30 1.27 -6.14
C ALA A 269 9.93 0.52 -4.95
N ALA A 270 11.26 0.39 -4.94
CA ALA A 270 11.99 -0.29 -3.87
C ALA A 270 12.77 0.68 -2.97
N ALA A 271 12.97 0.28 -1.73
CA ALA A 271 13.77 1.01 -0.74
C ALA A 271 15.21 1.21 -1.22
N GLY A 272 15.77 2.35 -0.86
CA GLY A 272 17.09 2.78 -1.29
C GLY A 272 17.95 3.36 -0.18
N ALA A 273 18.81 4.30 -0.54
CA ALA A 273 19.71 4.97 0.39
C ALA A 273 18.95 5.62 1.56
N GLY A 274 19.50 5.49 2.77
CA GLY A 274 18.88 5.98 4.00
C GLY A 274 18.07 4.93 4.77
N GLU A 275 17.77 3.77 4.16
CA GLU A 275 17.22 2.62 4.87
C GLU A 275 18.28 1.98 5.77
N SER A 276 17.87 1.36 6.88
CA SER A 276 18.77 0.64 7.78
C SER A 276 19.40 -0.56 7.08
N SER A 277 20.69 -0.72 7.21
CA SER A 277 21.48 -1.77 6.56
C SER A 277 22.09 -2.77 7.55
N THR A 278 21.44 -3.05 8.67
CA THR A 278 21.96 -3.95 9.71
C THR A 278 22.31 -5.32 9.13
N ASP A 279 21.34 -5.96 8.44
CA ASP A 279 21.52 -7.26 7.80
C ASP A 279 21.24 -7.24 6.29
N LEU A 280 20.74 -6.12 5.76
CA LEU A 280 20.21 -5.99 4.42
C LEU A 280 20.89 -4.85 3.67
N SER A 281 20.83 -4.90 2.35
CA SER A 281 21.34 -3.85 1.47
C SER A 281 20.24 -3.38 0.52
N TRP A 282 20.29 -2.11 0.12
CA TRP A 282 19.23 -1.44 -0.62
C TRP A 282 19.81 -0.75 -1.85
N ASP A 283 19.11 -0.83 -2.97
CA ASP A 283 19.57 -0.28 -4.23
C ASP A 283 18.70 0.83 -4.83
N GLY A 284 17.51 1.06 -4.25
CA GLY A 284 16.61 2.12 -4.70
C GLY A 284 16.06 1.93 -6.11
N GLN A 285 15.93 0.66 -6.56
CA GLN A 285 15.42 0.39 -7.89
C GLN A 285 13.94 0.74 -7.99
N ALA A 286 13.59 1.67 -8.88
CA ALA A 286 12.22 1.88 -9.32
C ALA A 286 12.12 1.66 -10.82
N MET A 287 10.95 1.18 -11.29
CA MET A 287 10.73 0.90 -12.70
C MET A 287 9.24 0.91 -13.04
N ILE A 288 8.96 1.28 -14.28
CA ILE A 288 7.62 1.33 -14.84
C ILE A 288 7.60 0.47 -16.10
N TYR A 289 6.74 -0.54 -16.09
CA TYR A 289 6.46 -1.40 -17.25
C TYR A 289 5.05 -1.15 -17.76
N GLU A 290 4.83 -1.32 -19.06
CA GLU A 290 3.53 -1.30 -19.70
C GLU A 290 3.48 -2.44 -20.72
N ASN A 291 2.53 -3.35 -20.56
CA ASN A 291 2.36 -4.49 -21.46
C ASN A 291 3.69 -5.20 -21.82
N GLY A 292 4.57 -5.37 -20.80
CA GLY A 292 5.87 -6.00 -20.92
C GLY A 292 7.01 -5.11 -21.44
N ALA A 293 6.74 -3.89 -21.87
CA ALA A 293 7.76 -2.92 -22.25
C ALA A 293 8.25 -2.12 -21.05
N LEU A 294 9.57 -1.95 -20.89
CA LEU A 294 10.14 -1.06 -19.88
C LEU A 294 10.03 0.38 -20.36
N LEU A 295 9.28 1.21 -19.65
CA LEU A 295 9.13 2.63 -19.99
C LEU A 295 10.17 3.50 -19.29
N ALA A 296 10.44 3.22 -18.00
CA ALA A 296 11.41 4.00 -17.23
C ALA A 296 12.00 3.18 -16.09
N THR A 297 13.21 3.52 -15.67
CA THR A 297 13.89 2.94 -14.50
C THR A 297 14.83 3.95 -13.86
N THR A 298 15.05 3.82 -12.54
CA THR A 298 16.03 4.63 -11.80
C THR A 298 17.44 4.06 -11.93
N GLU A 299 18.44 4.91 -11.71
CA GLU A 299 19.80 4.47 -11.39
C GLU A 299 19.81 3.77 -10.03
N ARG A 300 20.45 2.63 -9.95
CA ARG A 300 20.58 1.82 -8.73
C ARG A 300 21.77 2.29 -7.90
N PHE A 301 21.66 2.13 -6.57
CA PHE A 301 22.69 2.51 -5.60
C PHE A 301 23.02 4.01 -5.58
N SER A 302 22.14 4.84 -6.14
CA SER A 302 22.28 6.30 -6.01
C SER A 302 22.19 6.72 -4.54
N ARG A 303 23.07 7.63 -4.14
CA ARG A 303 23.03 8.25 -2.79
C ARG A 303 22.14 9.49 -2.77
N GLN A 304 21.66 9.93 -3.91
CA GLN A 304 20.74 11.05 -4.03
C GLN A 304 19.32 10.51 -4.20
N PRO A 305 18.31 11.20 -3.67
CA PRO A 305 16.92 10.90 -3.97
C PRO A 305 16.71 10.90 -5.48
N GLY A 306 16.12 9.82 -6.00
CA GLY A 306 15.86 9.67 -7.43
C GLY A 306 14.45 9.14 -7.64
N TYR A 307 13.87 9.48 -8.79
CA TYR A 307 12.61 8.95 -9.26
C TYR A 307 12.66 8.73 -10.78
N CYS A 308 11.77 7.90 -11.30
CA CYS A 308 11.52 7.80 -12.74
C CYS A 308 10.06 8.13 -13.04
N ILE A 309 9.80 8.67 -14.22
CA ILE A 309 8.47 9.04 -14.70
C ILE A 309 8.29 8.44 -16.09
N ALA A 310 7.07 7.98 -16.39
CA ALA A 310 6.68 7.55 -17.73
C ALA A 310 5.21 7.88 -17.97
N ASP A 311 4.86 8.08 -19.23
CA ASP A 311 3.49 8.16 -19.69
C ASP A 311 2.96 6.74 -20.00
N VAL A 312 1.83 6.39 -19.41
CA VAL A 312 1.13 5.12 -19.63
C VAL A 312 0.00 5.30 -20.62
N ASP A 313 -0.07 4.46 -21.63
CA ASP A 313 -1.12 4.48 -22.65
C ASP A 313 -2.28 3.55 -22.23
N LEU A 314 -3.27 4.14 -21.54
CA LEU A 314 -4.45 3.39 -21.08
C LEU A 314 -5.30 2.87 -22.24
N ASP A 315 -5.37 3.60 -23.37
CA ASP A 315 -6.08 3.19 -24.57
C ASP A 315 -5.45 1.95 -25.21
N LEU A 316 -4.12 1.89 -25.27
CA LEU A 316 -3.39 0.71 -25.71
C LEU A 316 -3.75 -0.51 -24.86
N LEU A 317 -3.69 -0.37 -23.54
CA LEU A 317 -4.00 -1.46 -22.61
C LEU A 317 -5.44 -1.96 -22.79
N ARG A 318 -6.40 -1.06 -22.94
CA ARG A 318 -7.79 -1.38 -23.20
C ARG A 318 -7.96 -2.11 -24.54
N GLN A 319 -7.30 -1.65 -25.61
CA GLN A 319 -7.36 -2.29 -26.93
C GLN A 319 -6.75 -3.69 -26.91
N GLU A 320 -5.63 -3.88 -26.23
CA GLU A 320 -5.00 -5.20 -26.12
C GLU A 320 -5.91 -6.20 -25.36
N ARG A 321 -6.58 -5.77 -24.29
CA ARG A 321 -7.59 -6.59 -23.59
C ARG A 321 -8.76 -6.95 -24.50
N LEU A 322 -9.25 -6.02 -25.32
CA LEU A 322 -10.32 -6.30 -26.29
C LEU A 322 -9.91 -7.32 -27.37
N ARG A 323 -8.65 -7.30 -27.80
CA ARG A 323 -8.11 -8.23 -28.80
C ARG A 323 -7.88 -9.63 -28.23
N GLN A 324 -7.55 -9.73 -26.95
CA GLN A 324 -7.23 -10.99 -26.28
C GLN A 324 -8.48 -11.54 -25.56
N GLY A 325 -9.41 -12.16 -26.30
CA GLY A 325 -10.66 -12.68 -25.74
C GLY A 325 -10.49 -13.65 -24.57
N SER A 326 -9.38 -14.40 -24.50
CA SER A 326 -9.07 -15.26 -23.36
C SER A 326 -8.83 -14.50 -22.05
N PHE A 327 -8.51 -13.20 -22.09
CA PHE A 327 -8.43 -12.37 -20.90
C PHE A 327 -9.80 -12.22 -20.24
N ASP A 328 -10.81 -11.94 -21.05
CA ASP A 328 -12.21 -11.80 -20.62
C ASP A 328 -12.79 -13.14 -20.16
N ASP A 329 -12.55 -14.22 -20.92
CA ASP A 329 -12.94 -15.57 -20.51
C ASP A 329 -12.36 -15.95 -19.14
N ASN A 330 -11.10 -15.57 -18.88
CA ASN A 330 -10.48 -15.81 -17.59
C ASN A 330 -11.09 -14.94 -16.48
N ALA A 331 -11.45 -13.69 -16.78
CA ALA A 331 -12.11 -12.79 -15.82
C ALA A 331 -13.45 -13.36 -15.35
N LEU A 332 -14.27 -13.91 -16.27
CA LEU A 332 -15.57 -14.52 -15.97
C LEU A 332 -15.47 -15.77 -15.08
N THR A 333 -14.32 -16.45 -15.05
CA THR A 333 -14.11 -17.63 -14.21
C THR A 333 -13.68 -17.30 -12.78
N GLN A 334 -13.42 -16.04 -12.46
CA GLN A 334 -12.96 -15.64 -11.12
C GLN A 334 -14.11 -15.56 -10.13
N PRO A 335 -13.91 -16.03 -8.87
CA PRO A 335 -14.96 -15.97 -7.83
C PRO A 335 -15.41 -14.54 -7.48
N ALA A 336 -14.54 -13.55 -7.67
CA ALA A 336 -14.82 -12.14 -7.38
C ALA A 336 -15.56 -11.42 -8.52
N GLY A 337 -15.67 -12.04 -9.71
CA GLY A 337 -16.23 -11.39 -10.90
C GLY A 337 -15.41 -10.21 -11.39
N THR A 338 -16.02 -9.39 -12.25
CA THR A 338 -15.48 -8.11 -12.74
C THR A 338 -16.19 -6.92 -12.10
N LEU A 339 -15.74 -5.70 -12.36
CA LEU A 339 -16.45 -4.48 -11.94
C LEU A 339 -17.85 -4.38 -12.55
N GLU A 340 -18.02 -4.85 -13.79
CA GLU A 340 -19.29 -4.83 -14.52
C GLU A 340 -20.20 -6.00 -14.13
N GLN A 341 -19.63 -7.12 -13.74
CA GLN A 341 -20.34 -8.34 -13.36
C GLN A 341 -19.80 -8.88 -12.02
N PRO A 342 -20.08 -8.20 -10.89
CA PRO A 342 -19.59 -8.62 -9.60
C PRO A 342 -20.23 -9.95 -9.18
N ALA A 343 -19.39 -10.95 -8.92
CA ALA A 343 -19.78 -12.19 -8.26
C ALA A 343 -19.51 -12.11 -6.75
N GLY A 344 -19.93 -13.07 -5.98
CA GLY A 344 -20.04 -13.02 -4.52
C GLY A 344 -18.83 -12.69 -3.64
N GLY A 345 -17.70 -12.26 -4.21
CA GLY A 345 -16.55 -11.70 -3.46
C GLY A 345 -16.16 -10.38 -4.11
N GLN A 346 -16.87 -9.33 -3.79
CA GLN A 346 -16.83 -8.06 -4.52
C GLN A 346 -15.56 -7.25 -4.26
N TRP A 347 -14.94 -6.76 -5.34
CA TRP A 347 -14.04 -5.64 -5.29
C TRP A 347 -14.77 -4.38 -4.85
N ARG A 348 -14.18 -3.63 -3.93
CA ARG A 348 -14.68 -2.34 -3.49
C ARG A 348 -13.94 -1.24 -4.23
N VAL A 349 -14.69 -0.41 -4.95
CA VAL A 349 -14.14 0.70 -5.71
C VAL A 349 -14.24 1.98 -4.90
N THR A 350 -13.08 2.60 -4.66
CA THR A 350 -13.01 3.96 -4.14
C THR A 350 -12.78 4.92 -5.30
N THR A 351 -13.73 5.80 -5.54
CA THR A 351 -13.65 6.78 -6.63
C THR A 351 -13.01 8.09 -6.17
N PHE A 352 -12.31 8.74 -7.10
CA PHE A 352 -11.72 10.06 -6.91
C PHE A 352 -11.77 10.86 -8.21
N THR A 353 -11.64 12.19 -8.08
CA THR A 353 -11.51 13.12 -9.22
C THR A 353 -10.06 13.51 -9.33
N LEU A 354 -9.42 13.18 -10.45
CA LEU A 354 -8.02 13.50 -10.70
C LEU A 354 -7.85 14.95 -11.18
N ASP A 355 -8.79 15.42 -12.03
CA ASP A 355 -8.77 16.74 -12.68
C ASP A 355 -7.48 16.92 -13.52
N PRO A 356 -7.27 16.05 -14.53
CA PRO A 356 -6.05 16.05 -15.31
C PRO A 356 -5.95 17.34 -16.15
N PRO A 357 -4.72 17.87 -16.40
CA PRO A 357 -4.53 18.99 -17.29
C PRO A 357 -5.00 18.62 -18.70
N HIS A 358 -5.62 19.59 -19.40
CA HIS A 358 -6.07 19.45 -20.78
C HIS A 358 -5.13 20.11 -21.80
N ASP A 359 -4.10 20.78 -21.30
CA ASP A 359 -3.06 21.41 -22.12
C ASP A 359 -2.01 20.38 -22.55
N ASP A 360 -1.12 20.79 -23.47
CA ASP A 360 0.04 20.01 -23.87
C ASP A 360 1.04 19.96 -22.71
N ILE A 361 1.13 18.80 -22.05
CA ILE A 361 2.07 18.52 -20.95
C ILE A 361 3.38 17.90 -21.46
N GLY A 362 3.56 17.81 -22.77
CA GLY A 362 4.66 17.07 -23.41
C GLY A 362 4.44 15.56 -23.44
N LEU A 363 5.39 14.85 -24.00
CA LEU A 363 5.37 13.38 -24.08
C LEU A 363 6.71 12.82 -23.55
N ARG A 364 6.63 11.99 -22.51
CA ARG A 364 7.79 11.30 -21.89
C ARG A 364 7.92 9.86 -22.37
N ARG A 365 7.23 9.52 -23.43
CA ARG A 365 7.24 8.22 -24.05
C ARG A 365 8.08 8.28 -25.32
N GLU A 366 9.02 7.34 -25.46
CA GLU A 366 9.69 7.16 -26.74
C GLU A 366 8.70 6.55 -27.74
N VAL A 367 8.55 7.19 -28.89
CA VAL A 367 7.74 6.70 -30.00
C VAL A 367 8.70 6.29 -31.12
N ASP A 368 8.72 5.00 -31.44
CA ASP A 368 9.54 4.49 -32.50
C ASP A 368 9.14 5.09 -33.85
N ARG A 369 10.10 5.67 -34.56
CA ARG A 369 9.86 6.22 -35.90
C ARG A 369 9.39 5.15 -36.89
N PHE A 370 9.88 3.94 -36.69
CA PHE A 370 9.57 2.77 -37.49
C PHE A 370 9.11 1.63 -36.56
N PRO A 371 7.80 1.55 -36.22
CA PRO A 371 7.31 0.65 -35.18
C PRO A 371 7.51 -0.86 -35.51
N PHE A 372 7.86 -1.19 -36.76
CA PHE A 372 8.12 -2.56 -37.19
C PHE A 372 9.62 -2.85 -37.34
N VAL A 373 10.51 -1.92 -36.99
CA VAL A 373 11.95 -2.06 -37.13
C VAL A 373 12.59 -1.74 -35.79
N PRO A 374 13.06 -2.74 -35.02
CA PRO A 374 13.69 -2.51 -33.73
C PRO A 374 14.90 -1.58 -33.83
N ASN A 375 15.05 -0.68 -32.88
CA ASN A 375 16.22 0.21 -32.76
C ASN A 375 17.46 -0.55 -32.27
N ASP A 376 17.31 -1.66 -31.55
CA ASP A 376 18.38 -2.54 -31.12
C ASP A 376 18.85 -3.43 -32.29
N PRO A 377 20.11 -3.34 -32.70
CA PRO A 377 20.64 -4.16 -33.81
C PRO A 377 20.57 -5.67 -33.59
N ALA A 378 20.68 -6.13 -32.33
CA ALA A 378 20.54 -7.56 -32.01
C ALA A 378 19.10 -8.05 -32.16
N GLN A 379 18.16 -7.25 -31.68
CA GLN A 379 16.73 -7.52 -31.86
C GLN A 379 16.34 -7.48 -33.33
N LEU A 380 16.82 -6.47 -34.09
CA LEU A 380 16.59 -6.36 -35.52
C LEU A 380 17.08 -7.59 -36.27
N ALA A 381 18.30 -8.07 -35.97
CA ALA A 381 18.84 -9.27 -36.60
C ALA A 381 18.00 -10.50 -36.31
N GLN A 382 17.52 -10.64 -35.09
CA GLN A 382 16.62 -11.74 -34.69
C GLN A 382 15.27 -11.64 -35.41
N ASP A 383 14.66 -10.47 -35.47
CA ASP A 383 13.37 -10.25 -36.12
C ASP A 383 13.46 -10.50 -37.63
N CYS A 384 14.56 -10.07 -38.27
CA CYS A 384 14.81 -10.38 -39.69
C CYS A 384 14.98 -11.89 -39.93
N TYR A 385 15.67 -12.59 -39.02
CA TYR A 385 15.81 -14.04 -39.09
C TYR A 385 14.45 -14.74 -38.96
N GLU A 386 13.63 -14.32 -38.02
CA GLU A 386 12.29 -14.86 -37.83
C GLU A 386 11.37 -14.56 -39.01
N ALA A 387 11.34 -13.32 -39.48
CA ALA A 387 10.54 -12.93 -40.65
C ALA A 387 10.89 -13.77 -41.90
N TYR A 388 12.18 -13.99 -42.13
CA TYR A 388 12.61 -14.88 -43.24
C TYR A 388 12.09 -16.29 -43.05
N ASN A 389 12.26 -16.89 -41.87
CA ASN A 389 11.87 -18.29 -41.65
C ASN A 389 10.34 -18.50 -41.57
N ILE A 390 9.56 -17.48 -41.29
CA ILE A 390 8.10 -17.53 -41.32
C ILE A 390 7.58 -17.58 -42.78
N GLN A 391 8.34 -16.97 -43.72
CA GLN A 391 7.93 -16.87 -45.12
C GLN A 391 8.40 -18.06 -45.98
N VAL A 392 9.35 -18.86 -45.53
CA VAL A 392 9.92 -20.01 -46.21
C VAL A 392 9.27 -21.30 -45.72
#